data_5177e62e9c791c822fc78cbe6c544090
#
_entry.id   5177e62e9c791c822fc78cbe6c544090
#
_cell.length_a   1.000
_cell.length_b   1.000
_cell.length_c   1.000
_cell.angle_alpha   90.00
_cell.angle_beta   90.00
_cell.angle_gamma   90.00
#
_symmetry.space_group_name_H-M   'P 1'
#
loop_
_entity.id
_entity.type
_entity.pdbx_description
1 polymer ?
#
loop_
_entity_poly.entity_id
_entity_poly.type
_entity_poly.pdbx_seq_one_letter_code
_entity_poly.pdbx_strand_id
1 'polypeptide(L)'
;MKTVNRVFCASHVLSLLLSIYLGVYSIQQPIEVENIVFQMSLTDGLILSVFFFLILFIGNIFGSVASFLNFSIYPLLSLALGVVGLCSLCLFPEPFSPAFILFGTLNLFQATVGAWLLWRSGNLMKIGE
;
A
#
# COMPACT_ATOMS: atom_id res chain seq x y z
N MET A 1 -18.83 6.31 -12.21
CA MET A 1 -18.39 6.33 -10.78
C MET A 1 -18.47 4.97 -10.11
N LYS A 2 -19.54 4.22 -10.24
CA LYS A 2 -19.63 2.86 -9.66
C LYS A 2 -18.50 1.91 -10.12
N THR A 3 -18.08 2.01 -11.38
CA THR A 3 -16.99 1.19 -11.92
C THR A 3 -15.64 1.54 -11.26
N VAL A 4 -15.36 2.83 -11.08
CA VAL A 4 -14.12 3.29 -10.43
C VAL A 4 -14.07 2.79 -8.98
N ASN A 5 -15.16 2.90 -8.25
CA ASN A 5 -15.25 2.43 -6.87
C ASN A 5 -15.01 0.91 -6.76
N ARG A 6 -15.57 0.13 -7.70
CA ARG A 6 -15.36 -1.32 -7.76
C ARG A 6 -13.90 -1.67 -8.08
N VAL A 7 -13.28 -0.93 -8.99
CA VAL A 7 -11.86 -1.13 -9.32
C VAL A 7 -10.98 -0.83 -8.11
N PHE A 8 -11.24 0.24 -7.37
CA PHE A 8 -10.52 0.55 -6.14
C PHE A 8 -10.74 -0.51 -5.06
N CYS A 9 -11.97 -0.94 -4.86
CA CYS A 9 -12.28 -2.04 -3.93
C CYS A 9 -11.49 -3.30 -4.28
N ALA A 10 -11.51 -3.70 -5.54
CA ALA A 10 -10.75 -4.86 -6.02
C ALA A 10 -9.25 -4.68 -5.83
N SER A 11 -8.71 -3.48 -6.09
CA SER A 11 -7.30 -3.18 -5.89
C SER A 11 -6.88 -3.28 -4.43
N HIS A 12 -7.71 -2.81 -3.51
CA HIS A 12 -7.44 -2.93 -2.06
C HIS A 12 -7.51 -4.37 -1.57
N VAL A 13 -8.48 -5.15 -2.04
CA VAL A 13 -8.56 -6.58 -1.69
C VAL A 13 -7.34 -7.33 -2.21
N LEU A 14 -6.93 -7.07 -3.44
CA LEU A 14 -5.75 -7.71 -4.03
C LEU A 14 -4.46 -7.25 -3.32
N SER A 15 -4.33 -5.97 -2.98
CA SER A 15 -3.22 -5.46 -2.16
C SER A 15 -3.17 -6.12 -0.79
N LEU A 16 -4.32 -6.35 -0.16
CA LEU A 16 -4.42 -7.05 1.12
C LEU A 16 -3.88 -8.47 1.02
N LEU A 17 -4.31 -9.22 0.02
CA LEU A 17 -3.86 -10.60 -0.21
C LEU A 17 -2.36 -10.65 -0.50
N LEU A 18 -1.85 -9.74 -1.33
CA LEU A 18 -0.43 -9.65 -1.63
C LEU A 18 0.40 -9.24 -0.43
N SER A 19 -0.10 -8.32 0.41
CA SER A 19 0.62 -7.93 1.63
C SER A 19 0.71 -9.07 2.63
N ILE A 20 -0.33 -9.89 2.76
CA ILE A 20 -0.30 -11.11 3.58
C ILE A 20 0.73 -12.09 3.03
N TYR A 21 0.71 -12.35 1.72
CA TYR A 21 1.66 -13.26 1.07
C TYR A 21 3.10 -12.79 1.27
N LEU A 22 3.39 -11.54 0.98
CA LEU A 22 4.72 -10.96 1.11
C LEU A 22 5.17 -10.89 2.58
N GLY A 23 4.26 -10.60 3.50
CA GLY A 23 4.54 -10.59 4.93
C GLY A 23 4.93 -11.97 5.45
N VAL A 24 4.17 -13.01 5.09
CA VAL A 24 4.49 -14.40 5.46
C VAL A 24 5.80 -14.84 4.83
N TYR A 25 6.03 -14.51 3.57
CA TYR A 25 7.28 -14.81 2.89
C TYR A 25 8.49 -14.16 3.57
N SER A 26 8.38 -12.89 3.96
CA SER A 26 9.44 -12.15 4.65
C SER A 26 9.78 -12.75 6.02
N ILE A 27 8.79 -13.27 6.74
CA ILE A 27 9.00 -13.92 8.03
C ILE A 27 9.73 -15.26 7.86
N GLN A 28 9.46 -16.00 6.79
CA GLN A 28 10.07 -17.31 6.52
C GLN A 28 11.52 -17.23 6.03
N GLN A 29 11.92 -16.09 5.44
CA GLN A 29 13.28 -15.89 4.98
C GLN A 29 14.11 -15.23 6.08
N PRO A 30 15.30 -15.74 6.43
CA PRO A 30 16.22 -15.00 7.28
C PRO A 30 16.61 -13.72 6.54
N ILE A 31 16.25 -12.58 7.13
CA ILE A 31 16.47 -11.27 6.52
C ILE A 31 17.94 -10.92 6.70
N GLU A 32 18.79 -11.35 5.79
CA GLU A 32 20.06 -10.69 5.52
C GLU A 32 19.77 -9.50 4.60
N VAL A 33 19.23 -8.42 5.16
CA VAL A 33 19.04 -7.20 4.38
C VAL A 33 20.36 -6.46 4.34
N GLU A 34 21.27 -6.89 3.50
CA GLU A 34 22.29 -6.00 2.96
C GLU A 34 21.66 -5.11 1.89
N ASN A 35 20.74 -4.26 2.30
CA ASN A 35 20.25 -3.26 1.39
C ASN A 35 21.22 -2.05 1.45
N ILE A 36 21.79 -1.71 0.31
CA ILE A 36 22.76 -0.63 0.13
C ILE A 36 22.25 0.74 0.65
N VAL A 37 20.92 0.90 0.77
CA VAL A 37 20.30 2.17 1.15
C VAL A 37 20.00 2.25 2.65
N PHE A 38 19.73 1.13 3.32
CA PHE A 38 19.41 1.09 4.75
C PHE A 38 20.13 -0.06 5.44
N GLN A 39 21.24 0.24 6.10
CA GLN A 39 21.85 -0.69 7.06
C GLN A 39 21.04 -0.64 8.36
N MET A 40 20.03 -1.47 8.45
CA MET A 40 19.27 -1.65 9.68
C MET A 40 19.72 -2.91 10.39
N SER A 41 19.73 -2.88 11.73
CA SER A 41 19.84 -4.10 12.50
C SER A 41 18.68 -5.04 12.17
N LEU A 42 18.88 -6.36 12.28
CA LEU A 42 17.84 -7.36 12.05
C LEU A 42 16.57 -7.09 12.86
N THR A 43 16.73 -6.66 14.11
CA THR A 43 15.63 -6.35 15.02
C THR A 43 14.84 -5.14 14.57
N ASP A 44 15.49 -4.06 14.16
CA ASP A 44 14.84 -2.84 13.68
C ASP A 44 14.11 -3.07 12.36
N GLY A 45 14.70 -3.84 11.47
CA GLY A 45 14.07 -4.24 10.21
C GLY A 45 12.81 -5.08 10.43
N LEU A 46 12.83 -6.00 11.39
CA LEU A 46 11.65 -6.81 11.74
C LEU A 46 10.53 -5.95 12.33
N ILE A 47 10.85 -5.07 13.26
CA ILE A 47 9.86 -4.15 13.87
C ILE A 47 9.22 -3.28 12.80
N LEU A 48 10.02 -2.70 11.92
CA LEU A 48 9.53 -1.86 10.84
C LEU A 48 8.66 -2.64 9.84
N SER A 49 9.04 -3.87 9.51
CA SER A 49 8.25 -4.74 8.63
C SER A 49 6.89 -5.10 9.24
N VAL A 50 6.84 -5.41 10.52
CA VAL A 50 5.58 -5.68 11.24
C VAL A 50 4.70 -4.43 11.26
N PHE A 51 5.29 -3.27 11.51
CA PHE A 51 4.58 -2.00 11.52
C PHE A 51 3.94 -1.68 10.15
N PHE A 52 4.70 -1.79 9.07
CA PHE A 52 4.17 -1.61 7.71
C PHE A 52 3.09 -2.65 7.37
N PHE A 53 3.32 -3.90 7.74
CA PHE A 53 2.34 -4.96 7.52
C PHE A 53 1.00 -4.65 8.20
N LEU A 54 1.01 -4.22 9.45
CA LEU A 54 -0.20 -3.87 10.18
C LEU A 54 -0.93 -2.67 9.57
N ILE A 55 -0.19 -1.64 9.17
CA ILE A 55 -0.78 -0.47 8.51
C ILE A 55 -1.42 -0.88 7.19
N LEU A 56 -0.73 -1.66 6.37
CA LEU A 56 -1.25 -2.11 5.08
C LEU A 56 -2.44 -3.05 5.25
N PHE A 57 -2.38 -3.95 6.22
CA PHE A 57 -3.47 -4.89 6.50
C PHE A 57 -4.75 -4.16 6.92
N ILE A 58 -4.66 -3.35 7.96
CA ILE A 58 -5.81 -2.59 8.47
C ILE A 58 -6.27 -1.57 7.44
N GLY A 59 -5.34 -0.83 6.85
CA GLY A 59 -5.63 0.22 5.88
C GLY A 59 -6.34 -0.31 4.62
N ASN A 60 -5.92 -1.46 4.10
CA ASN A 60 -6.56 -2.04 2.92
C ASN A 60 -7.96 -2.59 3.23
N ILE A 61 -8.20 -3.07 4.44
CA ILE A 61 -9.57 -3.43 4.88
C ILE A 61 -10.46 -2.18 4.86
N PHE A 62 -10.01 -1.09 5.49
CA PHE A 62 -10.75 0.18 5.46
C PHE A 62 -10.88 0.75 4.06
N GLY A 63 -9.83 0.67 3.24
CA GLY A 63 -9.85 1.13 1.87
C GLY A 63 -10.85 0.38 1.00
N SER A 64 -10.95 -0.93 1.16
CA SER A 64 -11.93 -1.74 0.42
C SER A 64 -13.37 -1.39 0.82
N VAL A 65 -13.62 -1.23 2.11
CA VAL A 65 -14.95 -0.84 2.62
C VAL A 65 -15.29 0.59 2.19
N ALA A 66 -14.38 1.53 2.35
CA ALA A 66 -14.60 2.93 2.00
C ALA A 66 -14.88 3.13 0.50
N SER A 67 -14.14 2.42 -0.35
CA SER A 67 -14.36 2.50 -1.79
C SER A 67 -15.65 1.80 -2.22
N PHE A 68 -15.98 0.67 -1.61
CA PHE A 68 -17.23 -0.04 -1.89
C PHE A 68 -18.46 0.79 -1.50
N LEU A 69 -18.43 1.42 -0.33
CA LEU A 69 -19.52 2.27 0.17
C LEU A 69 -19.48 3.70 -0.36
N ASN A 70 -18.49 4.03 -1.19
CA ASN A 70 -18.32 5.36 -1.77
C ASN A 70 -18.17 6.47 -0.73
N PHE A 71 -17.45 6.24 0.35
CA PHE A 71 -17.10 7.30 1.29
C PHE A 71 -16.19 8.34 0.63
N SER A 72 -16.40 9.62 0.93
CA SER A 72 -15.64 10.71 0.33
C SER A 72 -14.13 10.65 0.65
N ILE A 73 -13.75 9.94 1.70
CA ILE A 73 -12.36 9.80 2.13
C ILE A 73 -11.57 8.76 1.32
N TYR A 74 -12.22 7.90 0.53
CA TYR A 74 -11.51 6.79 -0.10
C TYR A 74 -10.37 7.21 -1.05
N PRO A 75 -10.43 8.31 -1.79
CA PRO A 75 -9.29 8.71 -2.63
C PRO A 75 -8.07 9.10 -1.80
N LEU A 76 -8.26 9.80 -0.69
CA LEU A 76 -7.16 10.14 0.23
C LEU A 76 -6.57 8.90 0.87
N LEU A 77 -7.42 7.98 1.30
CA LEU A 77 -6.98 6.71 1.89
C LEU A 77 -6.20 5.86 0.87
N SER A 78 -6.66 5.80 -0.38
CA SER A 78 -5.97 5.09 -1.45
C SER A 78 -4.62 5.72 -1.78
N LEU A 79 -4.52 7.04 -1.80
CA LEU A 79 -3.25 7.74 -1.97
C LEU A 79 -2.28 7.41 -0.84
N ALA A 80 -2.73 7.52 0.41
CA ALA A 80 -1.90 7.25 1.58
C ALA A 80 -1.41 5.79 1.60
N LEU A 81 -2.31 4.84 1.36
CA LEU A 81 -1.96 3.42 1.32
C LEU A 81 -1.03 3.08 0.15
N GLY A 82 -1.24 3.70 -0.99
CA GLY A 82 -0.36 3.53 -2.14
C GLY A 82 1.07 3.98 -1.83
N VAL A 83 1.22 5.16 -1.22
CA VAL A 83 2.54 5.68 -0.81
C VAL A 83 3.18 4.79 0.26
N VAL A 84 2.44 4.39 1.28
CA VAL A 84 2.95 3.49 2.34
C VAL A 84 3.36 2.14 1.74
N GLY A 85 2.55 1.59 0.83
CA GLY A 85 2.88 0.34 0.15
C GLY A 85 4.15 0.44 -0.69
N LEU A 86 4.33 1.53 -1.43
CA LEU A 86 5.57 1.77 -2.20
C LEU A 86 6.79 1.90 -1.28
N CYS A 87 6.66 2.61 -0.15
CA CYS A 87 7.73 2.69 0.84
C CYS A 87 8.07 1.32 1.44
N SER A 88 7.08 0.46 1.68
CA SER A 88 7.30 -0.88 2.23
C SER A 88 8.09 -1.78 1.30
N LEU A 89 8.08 -1.54 -0.02
CA LEU A 89 8.86 -2.32 -0.99
C LEU A 89 10.37 -2.27 -0.72
N CYS A 90 10.86 -1.20 -0.09
CA CYS A 90 12.27 -1.08 0.28
C CYS A 90 12.71 -2.12 1.32
N LEU A 91 11.77 -2.75 2.02
CA LEU A 91 12.04 -3.72 3.07
C LEU A 91 12.04 -5.18 2.58
N PHE A 92 11.65 -5.44 1.33
CA PHE A 92 11.59 -6.79 0.80
C PHE A 92 12.97 -7.27 0.32
N PRO A 93 13.36 -8.52 0.71
CA PRO A 93 14.69 -9.05 0.37
C PRO A 93 14.84 -9.45 -1.09
N GLU A 94 13.77 -9.73 -1.81
CA GLU A 94 13.80 -10.14 -3.21
C GLU A 94 13.09 -9.11 -4.11
N PRO A 95 13.83 -8.07 -4.56
CA PRO A 95 13.30 -7.15 -5.55
C PRO A 95 13.05 -7.91 -6.88
N PHE A 96 12.01 -7.48 -7.61
CA PHE A 96 11.64 -8.01 -8.93
C PHE A 96 10.99 -9.41 -8.96
N SER A 97 10.59 -9.99 -7.83
CA SER A 97 9.68 -11.13 -7.86
C SER A 97 8.32 -10.73 -8.47
N PRO A 98 7.57 -11.66 -9.11
CA PRO A 98 6.27 -11.32 -9.69
C PRO A 98 5.30 -10.71 -8.69
N ALA A 99 5.26 -11.21 -7.45
CA ALA A 99 4.44 -10.65 -6.39
C ALA A 99 4.88 -9.24 -5.99
N PHE A 100 6.18 -8.97 -5.92
CA PHE A 100 6.74 -7.65 -5.66
C PHE A 100 6.33 -6.64 -6.73
N ILE A 101 6.48 -7.01 -8.01
CA ILE A 101 6.13 -6.15 -9.15
C ILE A 101 4.63 -5.87 -9.15
N LEU A 102 3.80 -6.88 -8.95
CA LEU A 102 2.35 -6.73 -8.91
C LEU A 102 1.91 -5.83 -7.75
N PHE A 103 2.46 -6.03 -6.57
CA PHE A 103 2.17 -5.21 -5.39
C PHE A 103 2.59 -3.75 -5.60
N GLY A 104 3.78 -3.52 -6.15
CA GLY A 104 4.27 -2.19 -6.51
C GLY A 104 3.37 -1.49 -7.53
N THR A 105 2.95 -2.21 -8.57
CA THR A 105 2.04 -1.69 -9.60
C THR A 105 0.69 -1.29 -9.01
N LEU A 106 0.11 -2.12 -8.14
CA LEU A 106 -1.15 -1.82 -7.47
C LEU A 106 -1.05 -0.59 -6.57
N ASN A 107 0.02 -0.49 -5.78
CA ASN A 107 0.23 0.66 -4.90
C ASN A 107 0.48 1.94 -5.71
N LEU A 108 1.22 1.87 -6.81
CA LEU A 108 1.41 2.99 -7.72
C LEU A 108 0.07 3.43 -8.32
N PHE A 109 -0.76 2.49 -8.76
CA PHE A 109 -2.11 2.77 -9.25
C PHE A 109 -2.96 3.46 -8.18
N GLN A 110 -3.00 2.95 -6.97
CA GLN A 110 -3.75 3.52 -5.85
C GLN A 110 -3.29 4.96 -5.53
N ALA A 111 -1.97 5.18 -5.50
CA ALA A 111 -1.41 6.50 -5.23
C ALA A 111 -1.74 7.51 -6.35
N THR A 112 -1.51 7.14 -7.60
CA THR A 112 -1.68 8.05 -8.74
C THR A 112 -3.14 8.36 -9.01
N VAL A 113 -4.00 7.36 -9.07
CA VAL A 113 -5.42 7.55 -9.34
C VAL A 113 -6.13 8.18 -8.13
N GLY A 114 -5.72 7.83 -6.92
CA GLY A 114 -6.20 8.48 -5.69
C GLY A 114 -5.88 9.98 -5.69
N ALA A 115 -4.65 10.35 -6.01
CA ALA A 115 -4.24 11.74 -6.15
C ALA A 115 -5.02 12.47 -7.24
N TRP A 116 -5.21 11.83 -8.39
CA TRP A 116 -5.99 12.40 -9.50
C TRP A 116 -7.45 12.66 -9.12
N LEU A 117 -8.09 11.71 -8.43
CA LEU A 117 -9.47 11.87 -7.94
C LEU A 117 -9.59 13.00 -6.92
N LEU A 118 -8.62 13.12 -6.01
CA LEU A 118 -8.57 14.21 -5.06
C LEU A 118 -8.44 15.56 -5.76
N TRP A 119 -7.55 15.64 -6.72
CA TRP A 119 -7.36 16.86 -7.50
C TRP A 119 -8.62 17.24 -8.28
N ARG A 120 -9.23 16.26 -8.95
CA ARG A 120 -10.45 16.47 -9.73
C ARG A 120 -11.64 16.90 -8.87
N SER A 121 -11.75 16.35 -7.66
CA SER A 121 -12.83 16.72 -6.73
C SER A 121 -12.64 18.09 -6.08
N GLY A 122 -11.46 18.71 -6.24
CA GLY A 122 -11.12 19.97 -5.59
C GLY A 122 -10.85 19.86 -4.09
N ASN A 123 -10.86 18.66 -3.52
CA ASN A 123 -10.64 18.45 -2.10
C ASN A 123 -9.27 18.89 -1.63
N LEU A 124 -8.24 18.78 -2.48
CA LEU A 124 -6.91 19.28 -2.18
C LEU A 124 -6.85 20.81 -2.05
N MET A 125 -7.67 21.52 -2.83
CA MET A 125 -7.79 22.97 -2.72
C MET A 125 -8.58 23.42 -1.49
N LYS A 126 -9.56 22.63 -1.06
CA LYS A 126 -10.37 22.93 0.13
C LYS A 126 -9.60 22.72 1.44
N ILE A 127 -8.62 21.84 1.46
CA ILE A 127 -7.74 21.64 2.62
C ILE A 127 -6.80 22.83 2.83
N GLY A 128 -6.49 23.59 1.77
CA GLY A 128 -5.66 24.80 1.82
C GLY A 128 -6.42 26.09 2.21
N GLU A 129 -7.72 26.03 2.28
CA GLU A 129 -8.58 27.13 2.75
C GLU A 129 -8.83 26.96 4.26
#